data_0a788ea745244fae9050604c06b22835
#
_entry.id   0a788ea745244fae9050604c06b22835
#
_cell.length_a   1.000
_cell.length_b   1.000
_cell.length_c   1.000
_cell.angle_alpha   90.00
_cell.angle_beta   90.00
_cell.angle_gamma   90.00
#
_symmetry.space_group_name_H-M   'P 1'
#
loop_
_entity.id
_entity.type
_entity.pdbx_description
1 polymer ?
#
loop_
_entity_poly.entity_id
_entity_poly.type
_entity_poly.pdbx_seq_one_letter_code
_entity_poly.pdbx_strand_id
1 'polypeptide(L)'
;MTDANKAKELTGSQGIKDRMKMGGVIGIPSFTYLNVVMNDSSKIEQTARIMMTRKVKDWDAWKKEFDSHKQARIDGGLIDRGVGYSVDDNHIGTVVCAITDMKKATAFLNSQDLKDKIAKAGVEAPPSFFYYDVVQKYQ
;
A
#
# COMPACT_ATOMS: atom_id res chain seq x y z
N MET A 1 10.21 -11.77 1.45
CA MET A 1 11.61 -11.83 0.98
C MET A 1 12.46 -10.81 1.70
N THR A 2 13.65 -11.20 2.10
CA THR A 2 14.56 -10.37 2.88
C THR A 2 15.63 -9.65 2.04
N ASP A 3 15.70 -9.96 0.74
CA ASP A 3 16.71 -9.41 -0.18
C ASP A 3 16.02 -8.88 -1.45
N ALA A 4 15.94 -7.54 -1.54
CA ALA A 4 15.29 -6.87 -2.66
C ALA A 4 16.01 -7.11 -4.00
N ASN A 5 17.34 -7.26 -4.01
CA ASN A 5 18.10 -7.52 -5.22
C ASN A 5 17.80 -8.91 -5.77
N LYS A 6 17.74 -9.92 -4.90
CA LYS A 6 17.34 -11.29 -5.29
C LYS A 6 15.90 -11.32 -5.81
N ALA A 7 15.00 -10.58 -5.17
CA ALA A 7 13.63 -10.46 -5.63
C ALA A 7 13.54 -9.86 -7.05
N LYS A 8 14.32 -8.80 -7.30
CA LYS A 8 14.39 -8.15 -8.63
C LYS A 8 14.96 -9.09 -9.69
N GLU A 9 16.03 -9.83 -9.37
CA GLU A 9 16.59 -10.83 -10.28
C GLU A 9 15.58 -11.93 -10.61
N LEU A 10 14.89 -12.46 -9.62
CA LEU A 10 13.88 -13.50 -9.82
C LEU A 10 12.73 -13.02 -10.71
N THR A 11 12.15 -11.86 -10.41
CA THR A 11 11.02 -11.32 -11.17
C THR A 11 11.39 -10.87 -12.58
N GLY A 12 12.66 -10.49 -12.81
CA GLY A 12 13.20 -10.17 -14.12
C GLY A 12 13.70 -11.38 -14.90
N SER A 13 13.72 -12.57 -14.32
CA SER A 13 14.26 -13.76 -14.95
C SER A 13 13.39 -14.27 -16.10
N GLN A 14 14.02 -14.89 -17.11
CA GLN A 14 13.30 -15.49 -18.24
C GLN A 14 12.38 -16.62 -17.78
N GLY A 15 12.80 -17.41 -16.78
CA GLY A 15 11.98 -18.50 -16.23
C GLY A 15 10.65 -18.01 -15.64
N ILE A 16 10.65 -16.91 -14.92
CA ILE A 16 9.42 -16.30 -14.38
C ILE A 16 8.54 -15.73 -15.50
N LYS A 17 9.16 -15.04 -16.48
CA LYS A 17 8.43 -14.52 -17.65
C LYS A 17 7.73 -15.64 -18.43
N ASP A 18 8.42 -16.75 -18.65
CA ASP A 18 7.87 -17.92 -19.36
C ASP A 18 6.71 -18.55 -18.58
N ARG A 19 6.85 -18.70 -17.26
CA ARG A 19 5.77 -19.23 -16.40
C ARG A 19 4.54 -18.34 -16.37
N MET A 20 4.71 -17.02 -16.32
CA MET A 20 3.61 -16.06 -16.40
C MET A 20 2.88 -16.18 -17.74
N LYS A 21 3.62 -16.28 -18.84
CA LYS A 21 3.05 -16.45 -20.17
C LYS A 21 2.26 -17.75 -20.29
N MET A 22 2.79 -18.87 -19.78
CA MET A 22 2.09 -20.16 -19.72
C MET A 22 0.84 -20.09 -18.86
N GLY A 23 0.84 -19.31 -17.78
CA GLY A 23 -0.31 -19.07 -16.91
C GLY A 23 -1.36 -18.12 -17.47
N GLY A 24 -1.20 -17.63 -18.71
CA GLY A 24 -2.16 -16.75 -19.36
C GLY A 24 -1.99 -15.26 -19.07
N VAL A 25 -0.87 -14.85 -18.50
CA VAL A 25 -0.56 -13.41 -18.28
C VAL A 25 -0.31 -12.75 -19.62
N ILE A 26 -1.09 -11.72 -19.93
CA ILE A 26 -0.95 -10.89 -21.12
C ILE A 26 -0.36 -9.54 -20.75
N GLY A 27 0.50 -8.99 -21.63
CA GLY A 27 1.19 -7.73 -21.38
C GLY A 27 2.43 -7.87 -20.49
N ILE A 28 3.02 -6.74 -20.13
CA ILE A 28 4.22 -6.67 -19.30
C ILE A 28 3.80 -6.43 -17.86
N PRO A 29 4.08 -7.36 -16.91
CA PRO A 29 3.74 -7.14 -15.50
C PRO A 29 4.62 -6.02 -14.92
N SER A 30 4.04 -5.23 -14.02
CA SER A 30 4.76 -4.27 -13.19
C SER A 30 5.04 -4.85 -11.81
N PHE A 31 6.21 -4.53 -11.27
CA PHE A 31 6.64 -4.97 -9.93
C PHE A 31 6.99 -3.77 -9.07
N THR A 32 6.55 -3.80 -7.83
CA THR A 32 6.90 -2.80 -6.82
C THR A 32 7.58 -3.50 -5.66
N TYR A 33 8.73 -2.99 -5.23
CA TYR A 33 9.51 -3.52 -4.12
C TYR A 33 9.48 -2.52 -2.97
N LEU A 34 9.12 -2.98 -1.79
CA LEU A 34 8.92 -2.13 -0.62
C LEU A 34 9.82 -2.55 0.53
N ASN A 35 10.36 -1.54 1.23
CA ASN A 35 10.84 -1.69 2.60
C ASN A 35 9.63 -1.58 3.52
N VAL A 36 9.24 -2.67 4.15
CA VAL A 36 8.07 -2.73 5.02
C VAL A 36 8.46 -2.31 6.43
N VAL A 37 7.83 -1.27 6.95
CA VAL A 37 8.07 -0.75 8.31
C VAL A 37 6.99 -1.16 9.31
N MET A 38 5.81 -1.54 8.81
CA MET A 38 4.73 -2.11 9.62
C MET A 38 3.98 -3.14 8.79
N ASN A 39 3.74 -4.30 9.38
CA ASN A 39 2.93 -5.35 8.77
C ASN A 39 2.10 -6.03 9.84
N ASP A 40 0.78 -5.92 9.73
CA ASP A 40 -0.17 -6.65 10.55
C ASP A 40 -0.74 -7.82 9.74
N SER A 41 -0.23 -9.01 10.02
CA SER A 41 -0.64 -10.26 9.38
C SER A 41 -1.71 -11.02 10.17
N SER A 42 -2.25 -10.45 11.25
CA SER A 42 -3.29 -11.08 12.04
C SER A 42 -4.52 -11.41 11.19
N LYS A 43 -5.19 -12.50 11.54
CA LYS A 43 -6.37 -12.95 10.81
C LYS A 43 -7.54 -12.00 11.06
N ILE A 44 -8.16 -11.52 10.00
CA ILE A 44 -9.39 -10.73 10.03
C ILE A 44 -10.36 -11.27 8.98
N GLU A 45 -11.64 -11.00 9.16
CA GLU A 45 -12.69 -11.47 8.23
C GLU A 45 -12.75 -10.65 6.94
N GLN A 46 -12.42 -9.37 7.01
CA GLN A 46 -12.47 -8.46 5.86
C GLN A 46 -11.44 -8.86 4.81
N THR A 47 -11.90 -9.08 3.58
CA THR A 47 -11.05 -9.38 2.43
C THR A 47 -10.73 -8.16 1.58
N ALA A 48 -11.61 -7.17 1.57
CA ALA A 48 -11.42 -5.95 0.80
C ALA A 48 -10.23 -5.15 1.30
N ARG A 49 -9.40 -4.69 0.37
CA ARG A 49 -8.19 -3.91 0.63
C ARG A 49 -8.16 -2.67 -0.25
N ILE A 50 -7.52 -1.65 0.28
CA ILE A 50 -7.08 -0.50 -0.49
C ILE A 50 -5.58 -0.33 -0.32
N MET A 51 -4.88 -0.20 -1.43
CA MET A 51 -3.47 0.19 -1.47
C MET A 51 -3.37 1.64 -1.90
N MET A 52 -2.70 2.45 -1.11
CA MET A 52 -2.52 3.86 -1.35
C MET A 52 -1.03 4.15 -1.53
N THR A 53 -0.65 4.71 -2.67
CA THR A 53 0.72 5.13 -2.95
C THR A 53 0.77 6.63 -3.08
N ARG A 54 1.77 7.26 -2.45
CA ARG A 54 1.90 8.71 -2.43
C ARG A 54 3.36 9.15 -2.39
N LYS A 55 3.61 10.32 -2.95
CA LYS A 55 4.91 10.96 -2.86
C LYS A 55 4.94 11.91 -1.67
N VAL A 56 5.94 11.78 -0.82
CA VAL A 56 6.12 12.59 0.40
C VAL A 56 7.46 13.32 0.36
N LYS A 57 7.51 14.50 0.97
CA LYS A 57 8.73 15.30 1.05
C LYS A 57 9.75 14.70 2.01
N ASP A 58 9.27 14.17 3.13
CA ASP A 58 10.07 13.56 4.18
C ASP A 58 9.31 12.36 4.75
N TRP A 59 9.92 11.18 4.70
CA TRP A 59 9.31 9.95 5.16
C TRP A 59 9.01 9.94 6.66
N ASP A 60 9.99 10.35 7.48
CA ASP A 60 9.86 10.29 8.93
C ASP A 60 8.79 11.26 9.45
N ALA A 61 8.78 12.48 8.90
CA ALA A 61 7.75 13.47 9.22
C ALA A 61 6.36 12.99 8.81
N TRP A 62 6.22 12.43 7.61
CA TRP A 62 4.96 11.87 7.13
C TRP A 62 4.51 10.68 7.99
N LYS A 63 5.42 9.77 8.32
CA LYS A 63 5.11 8.58 9.13
C LYS A 63 4.57 8.96 10.51
N LYS A 64 5.18 9.97 11.14
CA LYS A 64 4.73 10.50 12.42
C LYS A 64 3.30 11.06 12.34
N GLU A 65 3.00 11.85 11.32
CA GLU A 65 1.63 12.37 11.09
C GLU A 65 0.66 11.23 10.78
N PHE A 66 1.06 10.27 9.96
CA PHE A 66 0.26 9.08 9.65
C PHE A 66 -0.11 8.30 10.93
N ASP A 67 0.86 8.05 11.80
CA ASP A 67 0.62 7.32 13.05
C ASP A 67 -0.32 8.08 13.99
N SER A 68 -0.24 9.40 14.05
CA SER A 68 -1.11 10.23 14.88
C SER A 68 -2.59 10.17 14.47
N HIS A 69 -2.87 9.81 13.22
CA HIS A 69 -4.23 9.74 12.68
C HIS A 69 -4.81 8.31 12.62
N LYS A 70 -4.22 7.36 13.34
CA LYS A 70 -4.67 5.96 13.32
C LYS A 70 -6.15 5.81 13.69
N GLN A 71 -6.59 6.49 14.76
CA GLN A 71 -7.99 6.40 15.21
C GLN A 71 -8.95 6.96 14.14
N ALA A 72 -8.58 8.07 13.48
CA ALA A 72 -9.41 8.63 12.42
C ALA A 72 -9.61 7.65 11.24
N ARG A 73 -8.58 6.85 10.92
CA ARG A 73 -8.71 5.79 9.91
C ARG A 73 -9.65 4.69 10.35
N ILE A 74 -9.55 4.24 11.59
CA ILE A 74 -10.45 3.22 12.16
C ILE A 74 -11.90 3.71 12.11
N ASP A 75 -12.16 4.93 12.56
CA ASP A 75 -13.48 5.54 12.54
C ASP A 75 -14.00 5.73 11.10
N GLY A 76 -13.09 5.94 10.16
CA GLY A 76 -13.36 6.04 8.72
C GLY A 76 -13.51 4.70 8.01
N GLY A 77 -13.56 3.58 8.71
CA GLY A 77 -13.79 2.26 8.12
C GLY A 77 -12.54 1.59 7.53
N LEU A 78 -11.35 1.95 8.02
CA LEU A 78 -10.07 1.41 7.56
C LEU A 78 -9.28 0.81 8.72
N ILE A 79 -8.64 -0.33 8.48
CA ILE A 79 -7.70 -0.95 9.42
C ILE A 79 -6.33 -1.04 8.74
N ASP A 80 -5.30 -0.48 9.36
CA ASP A 80 -3.93 -0.53 8.82
C ASP A 80 -3.44 -1.98 8.76
N ARG A 81 -2.95 -2.40 7.60
CA ARG A 81 -2.39 -3.76 7.38
C ARG A 81 -0.91 -3.73 7.03
N GLY A 82 -0.47 -2.72 6.32
CA GLY A 82 0.92 -2.60 5.94
C GLY A 82 1.30 -1.16 5.62
N VAL A 83 2.52 -0.79 5.96
CA VAL A 83 3.11 0.51 5.64
C VAL A 83 4.55 0.30 5.23
N GLY A 84 4.96 0.91 4.15
CA GLY A 84 6.32 0.83 3.65
C GLY A 84 6.65 1.94 2.68
N TYR A 85 7.87 1.95 2.21
CA TYR A 85 8.34 2.87 1.18
C TYR A 85 9.10 2.12 0.09
N SER A 86 9.17 2.71 -1.10
CA SER A 86 9.87 2.10 -2.22
C SER A 86 11.34 1.84 -1.90
N VAL A 87 11.84 0.65 -2.26
CA VAL A 87 13.27 0.31 -2.16
C VAL A 87 14.14 1.29 -2.95
N ASP A 88 13.63 1.80 -4.06
CA ASP A 88 14.39 2.68 -4.96
C ASP A 88 14.25 4.17 -4.61
N ASP A 89 13.20 4.56 -3.86
CA ASP A 89 12.94 5.96 -3.51
C ASP A 89 12.12 6.05 -2.22
N ASN A 90 12.74 6.48 -1.12
CA ASN A 90 12.07 6.64 0.18
C ASN A 90 11.07 7.80 0.25
N HIS A 91 10.92 8.58 -0.83
CA HIS A 91 9.86 9.58 -0.97
C HIS A 91 8.55 8.99 -1.48
N ILE A 92 8.54 7.71 -1.88
CA ILE A 92 7.34 7.02 -2.34
C ILE A 92 6.87 6.07 -1.25
N GLY A 93 5.81 6.46 -0.54
CA GLY A 93 5.20 5.67 0.52
C GLY A 93 3.99 4.88 0.04
N THR A 94 3.81 3.70 0.62
CA THR A 94 2.67 2.82 0.33
C THR A 94 2.02 2.39 1.64
N VAL A 95 0.70 2.49 1.68
CA VAL A 95 -0.14 2.05 2.80
C VAL A 95 -1.16 1.05 2.27
N VAL A 96 -1.31 -0.07 2.97
CA VAL A 96 -2.37 -1.05 2.71
C VAL A 96 -3.31 -1.07 3.91
N CYS A 97 -4.59 -0.87 3.67
CA CYS A 97 -5.63 -0.96 4.69
C CYS A 97 -6.68 -2.00 4.31
N ALA A 98 -7.22 -2.69 5.31
CA ALA A 98 -8.45 -3.43 5.16
C ALA A 98 -9.64 -2.46 5.23
N ILE A 99 -10.68 -2.74 4.46
CA ILE A 99 -11.90 -1.93 4.45
C ILE A 99 -12.95 -2.66 5.29
N THR A 100 -13.39 -2.02 6.36
CA THR A 100 -14.44 -2.56 7.23
C THR A 100 -15.83 -2.11 6.80
N ASP A 101 -15.93 -0.94 6.19
CA ASP A 101 -17.15 -0.34 5.67
C ASP A 101 -16.81 0.52 4.45
N MET A 102 -17.19 0.06 3.25
CA MET A 102 -16.85 0.73 2.00
C MET A 102 -17.45 2.15 1.91
N LYS A 103 -18.65 2.34 2.40
CA LYS A 103 -19.31 3.64 2.40
C LYS A 103 -18.60 4.66 3.27
N LYS A 104 -18.23 4.25 4.50
CA LYS A 104 -17.43 5.07 5.41
C LYS A 104 -16.03 5.36 4.83
N ALA A 105 -15.36 4.35 4.28
CA ALA A 105 -14.05 4.50 3.67
C ALA A 105 -14.07 5.49 2.51
N THR A 106 -15.04 5.40 1.62
CA THR A 106 -15.21 6.33 0.51
C THR A 106 -15.44 7.77 1.00
N ALA A 107 -16.30 7.96 1.98
CA ALA A 107 -16.57 9.27 2.57
C ALA A 107 -15.32 9.84 3.26
N PHE A 108 -14.61 9.03 4.02
CA PHE A 108 -13.36 9.41 4.70
C PHE A 108 -12.28 9.83 3.73
N LEU A 109 -12.03 9.04 2.68
CA LEU A 109 -10.99 9.32 1.69
C LEU A 109 -11.29 10.57 0.85
N ASN A 110 -12.55 10.95 0.72
CA ASN A 110 -12.98 12.16 0.02
C ASN A 110 -13.19 13.36 0.94
N SER A 111 -13.00 13.20 2.26
CA SER A 111 -13.25 14.28 3.22
C SER A 111 -12.23 15.41 3.09
N GLN A 112 -12.69 16.65 3.34
CA GLN A 112 -11.80 17.83 3.33
C GLN A 112 -10.79 17.75 4.49
N ASP A 113 -11.21 17.24 5.65
CA ASP A 113 -10.34 17.05 6.80
C ASP A 113 -9.13 16.17 6.48
N LEU A 114 -9.33 15.04 5.78
CA LEU A 114 -8.25 14.17 5.34
C LEU A 114 -7.33 14.87 4.33
N LYS A 115 -7.90 15.60 3.37
CA LYS A 115 -7.12 16.35 2.38
C LYS A 115 -6.21 17.37 3.05
N ASP A 116 -6.72 18.08 4.05
CA ASP A 116 -5.96 19.07 4.82
C ASP A 116 -4.82 18.41 5.62
N LYS A 117 -5.10 17.26 6.25
CA LYS A 117 -4.09 16.47 6.97
C LYS A 117 -2.99 15.94 6.04
N ILE A 118 -3.36 15.45 4.87
CA ILE A 118 -2.42 14.97 3.86
C ILE A 118 -1.51 16.12 3.38
N ALA A 119 -2.07 17.28 3.10
CA ALA A 119 -1.31 18.46 2.70
C ALA A 119 -0.33 18.89 3.81
N LYS A 120 -0.79 18.91 5.06
CA LYS A 120 0.05 19.22 6.23
C LYS A 120 1.19 18.23 6.43
N ALA A 121 0.95 16.95 6.13
CA ALA A 121 1.96 15.90 6.25
C ALA A 121 3.03 15.94 5.14
N GLY A 122 2.96 16.87 4.20
CA GLY A 122 3.95 17.06 3.15
C GLY A 122 3.80 16.12 1.94
N VAL A 123 2.59 15.69 1.64
CA VAL A 123 2.32 14.93 0.40
C VAL A 123 2.35 15.89 -0.79
N GLU A 124 3.20 15.58 -1.79
CA GLU A 124 3.47 16.47 -2.93
C GLU A 124 2.46 16.34 -4.08
N ALA A 125 1.77 15.20 -4.17
CA ALA A 125 0.85 14.91 -5.26
C ALA A 125 -0.36 14.13 -4.74
N PRO A 126 -1.51 14.13 -5.45
CA PRO A 126 -2.63 13.27 -5.11
C PRO A 126 -2.18 11.80 -5.01
N PRO A 127 -2.61 11.06 -3.97
CA PRO A 127 -2.27 9.65 -3.86
C PRO A 127 -2.96 8.84 -4.96
N SER A 128 -2.32 7.77 -5.40
CA SER A 128 -2.97 6.75 -6.23
C SER A 128 -3.62 5.69 -5.34
N PHE A 129 -4.78 5.18 -5.76
CA PHE A 129 -5.53 4.17 -5.04
C PHE A 129 -5.69 2.92 -5.90
N PHE A 130 -5.56 1.77 -5.27
CA PHE A 130 -5.82 0.47 -5.88
C PHE A 130 -6.68 -0.38 -4.93
N TYR A 131 -7.84 -0.83 -5.39
CA TYR A 131 -8.77 -1.66 -4.61
C TYR A 131 -8.66 -3.10 -5.06
N TYR A 132 -8.63 -4.04 -4.11
CA TYR A 132 -8.59 -5.46 -4.38
C TYR A 132 -9.19 -6.29 -3.23
N ASP A 133 -9.50 -7.56 -3.50
CA ASP A 133 -9.89 -8.54 -2.50
C ASP A 133 -8.77 -9.56 -2.30
N VAL A 134 -8.51 -9.92 -1.06
CA VAL A 134 -7.59 -10.99 -0.72
C VAL A 134 -8.31 -12.32 -0.92
N VAL A 135 -7.87 -13.10 -1.91
CA VAL A 135 -8.43 -14.43 -2.21
C VAL A 135 -7.62 -15.55 -1.58
N GLN A 136 -6.33 -15.32 -1.34
CA GLN A 136 -5.44 -16.31 -0.72
C GLN A 136 -4.23 -15.63 -0.10
N LYS A 137 -3.80 -16.13 1.06
CA LYS A 137 -2.54 -15.73 1.70
C LYS A 137 -1.58 -16.89 1.74
N TYR A 138 -0.32 -16.61 1.46
CA TYR A 138 0.81 -17.53 1.64
C TYR A 138 1.64 -17.04 2.82
N GLN A 139 1.99 -17.97 3.68
CA GLN A 139 2.85 -17.69 4.84
C GLN A 139 4.27 -18.19 4.61
#